data_ec76ec8dee63fb61001426a860e4a5cd
#
_entry.id   ec76ec8dee63fb61001426a860e4a5cd
#
_cell.length_a   1.000
_cell.length_b   1.000
_cell.length_c   1.000
_cell.angle_alpha   90.00
_cell.angle_beta   90.00
_cell.angle_gamma   90.00
#
_symmetry.space_group_name_H-M   'P 1'
#
loop_
_entity.id
_entity.type
_entity.pdbx_description
1 polymer ?
#
loop_
_entity_poly.entity_id
_entity_poly.type
_entity_poly.pdbx_seq_one_letter_code
_entity_poly.pdbx_strand_id
1 'polypeptide(L)'
;MKRRGILNADLAGRLAGLGHTDRFLVTDSGFPVPAGVPVVDLRVVYGLPGFAPVLDAILAEVVVEAAVVAEELATANPRIAGEVQRHLPDATTLSHADLKREGDIRFAVRTAEDTPYANVLLTAGVGFPV
;
A
#
# COMPACT_ATOMS: atom_id res chain seq x y z
N MET A 1 12.12 23.19 7.54
CA MET A 1 11.57 21.83 7.70
C MET A 1 10.13 21.78 7.20
N LYS A 2 9.69 20.64 6.62
CA LYS A 2 8.28 20.47 6.23
C LYS A 2 7.37 20.57 7.47
N ARG A 3 6.23 21.18 7.29
CA ARG A 3 5.25 21.37 8.37
C ARG A 3 4.33 20.18 8.54
N ARG A 4 4.05 19.43 7.48
CA ARG A 4 3.06 18.36 7.47
C ARG A 4 3.30 17.39 6.30
N GLY A 5 2.51 16.34 6.27
CA GLY A 5 2.58 15.31 5.24
C GLY A 5 3.71 14.33 5.48
N ILE A 6 4.01 13.52 4.48
CA ILE A 6 5.02 12.48 4.56
C ILE A 6 6.41 13.10 4.63
N LEU A 7 7.16 12.79 5.69
CA LEU A 7 8.50 13.33 5.92
C LEU A 7 9.60 12.42 5.37
N ASN A 8 9.34 11.12 5.25
CA ASN A 8 10.29 10.18 4.69
C ASN A 8 10.58 10.56 3.23
N ALA A 9 11.79 10.95 2.92
CA ALA A 9 12.14 11.51 1.60
C ALA A 9 12.01 10.45 0.48
N ASP A 10 12.36 9.20 0.75
CA ASP A 10 12.23 8.13 -0.23
C ASP A 10 10.74 7.87 -0.55
N LEU A 11 9.92 7.72 0.46
CA LEU A 11 8.47 7.54 0.28
C LEU A 11 7.84 8.73 -0.44
N ALA A 12 8.11 9.96 0.02
CA ALA A 12 7.57 11.17 -0.59
C ALA A 12 7.98 11.29 -2.06
N GLY A 13 9.23 11.01 -2.38
CA GLY A 13 9.73 11.05 -3.76
C GLY A 13 9.07 10.00 -4.66
N ARG A 14 8.90 8.78 -4.15
CA ARG A 14 8.22 7.70 -4.89
C ARG A 14 6.75 8.06 -5.18
N LEU A 15 6.04 8.58 -4.19
CA LEU A 15 4.64 9.00 -4.36
C LEU A 15 4.52 10.18 -5.33
N ALA A 16 5.43 11.15 -5.24
CA ALA A 16 5.45 12.30 -6.15
C ALA A 16 5.73 11.91 -7.60
N GLY A 17 6.41 10.81 -7.81
CA GLY A 17 6.74 10.28 -9.15
C GLY A 17 5.62 9.46 -9.80
N LEU A 18 4.51 9.21 -9.12
CA LEU A 18 3.40 8.41 -9.67
C LEU A 18 2.68 9.15 -10.79
N GLY A 19 2.49 8.47 -11.91
CA GLY A 19 1.60 8.89 -12.98
C GLY A 19 0.26 8.16 -12.92
N HIS A 20 -0.69 8.61 -13.72
CA HIS A 20 -1.99 7.94 -13.85
C HIS A 20 -1.79 6.50 -14.31
N THR A 21 -2.47 5.58 -13.65
CA THR A 21 -2.41 4.12 -13.81
C THR A 21 -1.15 3.43 -13.28
N ASP A 22 -0.18 4.15 -12.76
CA ASP A 22 0.95 3.52 -12.10
C ASP A 22 0.48 2.72 -10.87
N ARG A 23 1.07 1.55 -10.66
CA ARG A 23 0.68 0.62 -9.60
C ARG A 23 1.80 0.51 -8.58
N PHE A 24 1.42 0.44 -7.31
CA PHE A 24 2.36 0.26 -6.22
C PHE A 24 1.73 -0.55 -5.08
N LEU A 25 2.60 -1.20 -4.29
CA LEU A 25 2.18 -2.03 -3.15
C LEU A 25 2.37 -1.27 -1.85
N VAL A 26 1.46 -1.50 -0.90
CA VAL A 26 1.69 -1.26 0.53
C VAL A 26 1.54 -2.61 1.22
N THR A 27 2.57 -3.05 1.93
CA THR A 27 2.67 -4.44 2.38
C THR A 27 2.87 -4.57 3.88
N ASP A 28 2.60 -5.77 4.39
CA ASP A 28 3.08 -6.21 5.70
C ASP A 28 4.61 -6.40 5.71
N SER A 29 5.16 -6.85 6.83
CA SER A 29 6.61 -7.00 6.99
C SER A 29 7.21 -8.17 6.20
N GLY A 30 6.39 -9.11 5.74
CA GLY A 30 6.84 -10.37 5.14
C GLY A 30 6.44 -10.61 3.69
N PHE A 31 5.71 -9.69 3.07
CA PHE A 31 5.28 -9.86 1.69
C PHE A 31 6.48 -9.97 0.74
N PRO A 32 6.51 -11.00 -0.13
CA PRO A 32 7.61 -11.16 -1.08
C PRO A 32 7.47 -10.16 -2.23
N VAL A 33 8.23 -9.08 -2.17
CA VAL A 33 8.25 -8.09 -3.24
C VAL A 33 8.95 -8.68 -4.46
N PRO A 34 8.38 -8.55 -5.67
CA PRO A 34 8.99 -9.07 -6.89
C PRO A 34 10.42 -8.55 -7.09
N ALA A 35 11.29 -9.40 -7.66
CA ALA A 35 12.66 -9.01 -7.95
C ALA A 35 12.70 -7.78 -8.86
N GLY A 36 13.61 -6.84 -8.58
CA GLY A 36 13.78 -5.62 -9.35
C GLY A 36 12.81 -4.49 -8.99
N VAL A 37 11.79 -4.74 -8.19
CA VAL A 37 10.87 -3.69 -7.70
C VAL A 37 11.54 -2.94 -6.54
N PRO A 38 11.71 -1.61 -6.63
CA PRO A 38 12.24 -0.82 -5.52
C PRO A 38 11.36 -0.94 -4.27
N VAL A 39 11.99 -1.00 -3.10
CA VAL A 39 11.29 -1.10 -1.81
C VAL A 39 11.61 0.12 -0.96
N VAL A 40 10.57 0.81 -0.52
CA VAL A 40 10.67 1.78 0.57
C VAL A 40 10.43 1.01 1.86
N ASP A 41 11.48 0.72 2.60
CA ASP A 41 11.42 -0.09 3.83
C ASP A 41 11.26 0.83 5.05
N LEU A 42 10.08 0.81 5.64
CA LEU A 42 9.74 1.65 6.80
C LEU A 42 9.89 0.91 8.13
N ARG A 43 10.31 -0.34 8.11
CA ARG A 43 10.35 -1.17 9.32
C ARG A 43 11.40 -0.68 10.31
N VAL A 44 10.98 -0.48 11.56
CA VAL A 44 11.89 -0.27 12.68
C VAL A 44 11.99 -1.55 13.51
N VAL A 45 10.86 -2.00 14.02
CA VAL A 45 10.64 -3.30 14.68
C VAL A 45 9.25 -3.77 14.31
N TYR A 46 8.87 -5.02 14.62
CA TYR A 46 7.53 -5.52 14.35
C TYR A 46 6.46 -4.60 14.96
N GLY A 47 5.48 -4.24 14.13
CA GLY A 47 4.37 -3.36 14.48
C GLY A 47 4.67 -1.87 14.40
N LEU A 48 5.90 -1.45 14.13
CA LEU A 48 6.30 -0.05 14.09
C LEU A 48 7.03 0.29 12.78
N PRO A 49 6.40 1.03 11.85
CA PRO A 49 4.98 1.40 11.82
C PRO A 49 4.09 0.24 11.33
N GLY A 50 2.83 0.23 11.77
CA GLY A 50 1.82 -0.69 11.26
C GLY A 50 1.29 -0.26 9.89
N PHE A 51 0.51 -1.16 9.28
CA PHE A 51 -0.07 -0.96 7.94
C PHE A 51 -1.06 0.22 7.90
N ALA A 52 -2.01 0.27 8.84
CA ALA A 52 -3.10 1.25 8.80
C ALA A 52 -2.61 2.71 8.82
N PRO A 53 -1.72 3.13 9.74
CA PRO A 53 -1.25 4.51 9.75
C PRO A 53 -0.41 4.86 8.51
N VAL A 54 0.31 3.91 7.93
CA VAL A 54 1.05 4.14 6.67
C VAL A 54 0.09 4.32 5.51
N LEU A 55 -0.93 3.45 5.40
CA LEU A 55 -1.96 3.58 4.36
C LEU A 55 -2.69 4.92 4.49
N ASP A 56 -3.08 5.31 5.71
CA ASP A 56 -3.73 6.61 5.97
C ASP A 56 -2.88 7.77 5.44
N ALA A 57 -1.59 7.78 5.75
CA ALA A 57 -0.68 8.84 5.33
C ALA A 57 -0.54 8.90 3.80
N ILE A 58 -0.46 7.77 3.14
CA ILE A 58 -0.36 7.68 1.67
C ILE A 58 -1.65 8.19 1.02
N LEU A 59 -2.81 7.71 1.47
CA LEU A 59 -4.11 8.08 0.88
C LEU A 59 -4.49 9.54 1.16
N ALA A 60 -3.87 10.20 2.14
CA ALA A 60 -4.01 11.63 2.33
C ALA A 60 -3.33 12.46 1.22
N GLU A 61 -2.40 11.88 0.49
CA GLU A 61 -1.60 12.59 -0.52
C GLU A 61 -1.78 12.07 -1.95
N VAL A 62 -2.32 10.86 -2.13
CA VAL A 62 -2.40 10.19 -3.45
C VAL A 62 -3.83 9.86 -3.80
N VAL A 63 -4.24 10.21 -5.02
CA VAL A 63 -5.52 9.76 -5.57
C VAL A 63 -5.36 8.32 -6.06
N VAL A 64 -6.22 7.44 -5.57
CA VAL A 64 -6.23 6.02 -5.95
C VAL A 64 -7.54 5.71 -6.66
N GLU A 65 -7.48 5.12 -7.84
CA GLU A 65 -8.66 4.75 -8.62
C GLU A 65 -9.01 3.26 -8.55
N ALA A 66 -8.08 2.42 -8.12
CA ALA A 66 -8.35 0.99 -7.94
C ALA A 66 -7.44 0.42 -6.85
N ALA A 67 -7.96 -0.57 -6.16
CA ALA A 67 -7.23 -1.29 -5.11
C ALA A 67 -7.56 -2.78 -5.17
N VAL A 68 -6.57 -3.61 -4.88
CA VAL A 68 -6.72 -5.07 -4.82
C VAL A 68 -6.09 -5.58 -3.52
N VAL A 69 -6.84 -6.41 -2.79
CA VAL A 69 -6.39 -7.08 -1.57
C VAL A 69 -6.55 -8.60 -1.71
N ALA A 70 -5.92 -9.35 -0.82
CA ALA A 70 -6.14 -10.80 -0.77
C ALA A 70 -7.57 -11.11 -0.30
N GLU A 71 -8.23 -12.08 -0.95
CA GLU A 71 -9.57 -12.51 -0.51
C GLU A 71 -9.55 -13.11 0.91
N GLU A 72 -8.40 -13.63 1.36
CA GLU A 72 -8.23 -14.16 2.73
C GLU A 72 -8.23 -13.07 3.80
N LEU A 73 -8.03 -11.80 3.43
CA LEU A 73 -7.91 -10.70 4.38
C LEU A 73 -9.15 -10.55 5.28
N ALA A 74 -10.33 -10.57 4.69
CA ALA A 74 -11.57 -10.29 5.42
C ALA A 74 -11.82 -11.28 6.57
N THR A 75 -11.50 -12.55 6.35
CA THR A 75 -11.69 -13.61 7.34
C THR A 75 -10.55 -13.70 8.34
N ALA A 76 -9.31 -13.64 7.85
CA ALA A 76 -8.13 -13.84 8.69
C ALA A 76 -7.71 -12.59 9.47
N ASN A 77 -8.05 -11.40 8.98
CA ASN A 77 -7.62 -10.14 9.59
C ASN A 77 -8.72 -9.06 9.46
N PRO A 78 -9.84 -9.22 10.18
CA PRO A 78 -10.97 -8.31 10.04
C PRO A 78 -10.65 -6.87 10.44
N ARG A 79 -9.69 -6.65 11.34
CA ARG A 79 -9.27 -5.30 11.75
C ARG A 79 -8.66 -4.55 10.55
N ILE A 80 -7.73 -5.14 9.85
CA ILE A 80 -7.10 -4.52 8.67
C ILE A 80 -8.09 -4.45 7.51
N ALA A 81 -8.93 -5.48 7.33
CA ALA A 81 -9.99 -5.44 6.32
C ALA A 81 -10.92 -4.24 6.52
N GLY A 82 -11.28 -3.94 7.77
CA GLY A 82 -12.09 -2.76 8.11
C GLY A 82 -11.40 -1.45 7.78
N GLU A 83 -10.09 -1.34 8.03
CA GLU A 83 -9.31 -0.16 7.65
C GLU A 83 -9.27 0.03 6.13
N VAL A 84 -9.05 -1.03 5.38
CA VAL A 84 -9.08 -0.98 3.91
C VAL A 84 -10.47 -0.58 3.42
N GLN A 85 -11.54 -1.20 3.93
CA GLN A 85 -12.92 -0.89 3.54
C GLN A 85 -13.28 0.56 3.80
N ARG A 86 -12.82 1.13 4.91
CA ARG A 86 -13.08 2.52 5.27
C ARG A 86 -12.50 3.50 4.25
N HIS A 87 -11.29 3.23 3.75
CA HIS A 87 -10.61 4.10 2.80
C HIS A 87 -10.89 3.77 1.35
N LEU A 88 -11.07 2.48 1.04
CA LEU A 88 -11.11 1.93 -0.31
C LEU A 88 -12.31 0.98 -0.44
N PRO A 89 -13.55 1.50 -0.35
CA PRO A 89 -14.76 0.65 -0.33
C PRO A 89 -14.96 -0.16 -1.61
N ASP A 90 -14.36 0.25 -2.72
CA ASP A 90 -14.48 -0.42 -4.02
C ASP A 90 -13.32 -1.39 -4.29
N ALA A 91 -12.49 -1.68 -3.28
CA ALA A 91 -11.39 -2.62 -3.44
C ALA A 91 -11.88 -3.99 -3.89
N THR A 92 -11.20 -4.56 -4.88
CA THR A 92 -11.45 -5.91 -5.38
C THR A 92 -10.51 -6.91 -4.74
N THR A 93 -10.70 -8.19 -5.00
CA THR A 93 -9.90 -9.24 -4.39
C THR A 93 -9.27 -10.17 -5.42
N LEU A 94 -8.10 -10.69 -5.06
CA LEU A 94 -7.46 -11.86 -5.67
C LEU A 94 -7.12 -12.82 -4.53
N SER A 95 -6.86 -14.08 -4.85
CA SER A 95 -6.21 -14.94 -3.87
C SER A 95 -4.87 -14.35 -3.47
N HIS A 96 -4.42 -14.59 -2.24
CA HIS A 96 -3.09 -14.12 -1.81
C HIS A 96 -1.98 -14.66 -2.71
N ALA A 97 -2.12 -15.91 -3.17
CA ALA A 97 -1.17 -16.51 -4.10
C ALA A 97 -1.10 -15.72 -5.43
N ASP A 98 -2.23 -15.29 -5.96
CA ASP A 98 -2.29 -14.52 -7.20
C ASP A 98 -1.82 -13.08 -6.97
N LEU A 99 -2.14 -12.47 -5.84
CA LEU A 99 -1.65 -11.13 -5.49
C LEU A 99 -0.12 -11.08 -5.48
N LYS A 100 0.53 -12.11 -4.97
CA LYS A 100 2.00 -12.22 -4.98
C LYS A 100 2.61 -12.34 -6.38
N ARG A 101 1.83 -12.71 -7.38
CA ARG A 101 2.29 -12.85 -8.77
C ARG A 101 2.03 -11.62 -9.63
N GLU A 102 1.36 -10.61 -9.09
CA GLU A 102 1.08 -9.40 -9.85
C GLU A 102 2.38 -8.71 -10.27
N GLY A 103 2.40 -8.25 -11.51
CA GLY A 103 3.53 -7.55 -12.11
C GLY A 103 3.23 -6.09 -12.38
N ASP A 104 4.12 -5.43 -13.08
CA ASP A 104 4.01 -4.01 -13.46
C ASP A 104 3.81 -3.10 -12.23
N ILE A 105 4.71 -3.27 -11.27
CA ILE A 105 4.69 -2.55 -9.99
C ILE A 105 5.86 -1.57 -9.94
N ARG A 106 5.56 -0.30 -9.75
CA ARG A 106 6.57 0.77 -9.71
C ARG A 106 7.46 0.70 -8.48
N PHE A 107 6.87 0.46 -7.32
CA PHE A 107 7.58 0.28 -6.05
C PHE A 107 6.67 -0.39 -5.04
N ALA A 108 7.26 -0.82 -3.95
CA ALA A 108 6.55 -1.34 -2.79
C ALA A 108 6.92 -0.54 -1.54
N VAL A 109 5.92 -0.26 -0.71
CA VAL A 109 6.09 0.34 0.61
C VAL A 109 5.94 -0.78 1.63
N ARG A 110 7.04 -1.15 2.28
CA ARG A 110 7.03 -2.22 3.29
C ARG A 110 6.83 -1.62 4.66
N THR A 111 5.70 -1.94 5.29
CA THR A 111 5.43 -1.58 6.69
C THR A 111 5.97 -2.67 7.62
N ALA A 112 5.91 -2.41 8.91
CA ALA A 112 6.26 -3.40 9.93
C ALA A 112 5.03 -4.15 10.46
N GLU A 113 3.92 -4.14 9.72
CA GLU A 113 2.70 -4.86 10.11
C GLU A 113 3.02 -6.34 10.29
N ASP A 114 2.61 -6.90 11.44
CA ASP A 114 2.87 -8.28 11.83
C ASP A 114 1.60 -9.14 11.91
N THR A 115 0.51 -8.65 11.31
CA THR A 115 -0.74 -9.41 11.18
C THR A 115 -0.94 -9.86 9.73
N PRO A 116 -1.68 -10.98 9.48
CA PRO A 116 -1.68 -11.62 8.18
C PRO A 116 -2.43 -10.85 7.10
N TYR A 117 -1.98 -11.00 5.87
CA TYR A 117 -2.62 -10.51 4.63
C TYR A 117 -2.80 -8.98 4.56
N ALA A 118 -2.07 -8.22 5.35
CA ALA A 118 -2.13 -6.75 5.34
C ALA A 118 -1.34 -6.18 4.17
N ASN A 119 -1.85 -6.40 2.95
CA ASN A 119 -1.22 -6.00 1.70
C ASN A 119 -2.28 -5.45 0.76
N VAL A 120 -1.96 -4.36 0.07
CA VAL A 120 -2.83 -3.77 -0.94
C VAL A 120 -2.02 -3.36 -2.17
N LEU A 121 -2.54 -3.67 -3.34
CA LEU A 121 -2.02 -3.18 -4.61
C LEU A 121 -2.89 -2.01 -5.04
N LEU A 122 -2.29 -0.84 -5.15
CA LEU A 122 -2.96 0.42 -5.46
C LEU A 122 -2.66 0.84 -6.89
N THR A 123 -3.66 1.39 -7.57
CA THR A 123 -3.52 2.02 -8.89
C THR A 123 -3.76 3.52 -8.73
N ALA A 124 -2.79 4.32 -9.12
CA ALA A 124 -2.88 5.77 -9.03
C ALA A 124 -3.92 6.34 -10.01
N GLY A 125 -4.73 7.25 -9.53
CA GLY A 125 -5.71 8.00 -10.31
C GLY A 125 -5.18 9.37 -10.76
N VAL A 126 -6.08 10.20 -11.29
CA VAL A 126 -5.76 11.57 -11.72
C VAL A 126 -5.94 12.54 -10.56
N GLY A 127 -4.89 13.27 -10.22
CA GLY A 127 -4.89 14.18 -9.07
C GLY A 127 -5.34 15.61 -9.38
N PHE A 128 -5.63 15.94 -10.63
CA PHE A 128 -6.09 17.27 -11.05
C PHE A 128 -7.47 17.17 -11.70
N PRO A 129 -8.24 18.27 -11.81
CA PRO A 129 -9.58 18.26 -12.42
C PRO A 129 -9.52 17.83 -13.90
N VAL A 130 -10.46 17.00 -14.30
CA VAL A 130 -10.60 16.49 -15.66
C VAL A 130 -11.97 16.80 -16.24
#